data_2179b8e461b2867b8d8603359bd19dff
#
_entry.id   2179b8e461b2867b8d8603359bd19dff
#
_cell.length_a   1.000
_cell.length_b   1.000
_cell.length_c   1.000
_cell.angle_alpha   90.00
_cell.angle_beta   90.00
_cell.angle_gamma   90.00
#
_symmetry.space_group_name_H-M   'P 1'
#
loop_
_entity.id
_entity.type
_entity.pdbx_description
1 polymer ?
#
loop_
_entity_poly.entity_id
_entity_poly.type
_entity_poly.pdbx_seq_one_letter_code
_entity_poly.pdbx_strand_id
1 'polypeptide(L)'
;NDKRTGGEIDYDPTKDKFTTNHYGLGITTNRYEEFAKIGYVFPQKKYKSFGWQLSSFQHQQDSYFGLTTYNAKQNNFYSNLIYQSIIGTTANKFRTGFSFVYDQYKEDFRDVNYNRNEIVPGAFFEYTYSYSDKFNVVAGMRVDHDNLYGFFATPRLHIRYEPIKGTTVRVSGGRGERTANIFAENLGILISSRQVNIIGGVPGKAYGLNPEIAWNEGINIDQKFKLFKRAGTISIDYFRTDFQNQVVVDVDKSARQVDFYNLSGKSYSNSFQFEIDHEIISKLDLRLAYRLFDVKTAYHGDLLERPLVAKHRAFANLAYEQKGWKLDYTITYNGTKRIPFTGNNPVQYQLPERSPSYISMNAQVSKTLGKKHPLDIYLGSENLTNYYQKNPVLASDQPFGPYFDASMVWGPLTGRMFYAGFRYRIK
;
A
#
# COMPACT_ATOMS: atom_id res chain seq x y z
N ASN A 1 18.62 6.05 8.59
CA ASN A 1 19.42 4.93 8.11
C ASN A 1 18.76 3.62 8.55
N ASP A 2 18.44 2.75 7.61
CA ASP A 2 17.91 1.39 7.85
C ASP A 2 18.83 0.41 7.11
N LYS A 3 19.23 -0.65 7.81
CA LYS A 3 20.06 -1.71 7.23
C LYS A 3 19.41 -3.06 7.52
N ARG A 4 19.11 -3.80 6.46
CA ARG A 4 18.51 -5.14 6.52
C ARG A 4 19.44 -6.13 5.85
N THR A 5 19.64 -7.27 6.47
CA THR A 5 20.40 -8.39 5.92
C THR A 5 19.59 -9.67 6.09
N GLY A 6 19.78 -10.60 5.17
CA GLY A 6 19.17 -11.93 5.18
C GLY A 6 19.97 -12.90 4.34
N GLY A 7 19.59 -14.17 4.32
CA GLY A 7 20.26 -15.18 3.53
C GLY A 7 20.24 -16.55 4.23
N GLU A 8 21.15 -17.43 3.84
CA GLU A 8 21.43 -18.70 4.52
C GLU A 8 21.92 -18.44 5.95
N ILE A 9 21.75 -19.42 6.83
CA ILE A 9 22.11 -19.29 8.26
C ILE A 9 23.59 -18.94 8.45
N ASP A 10 24.46 -19.52 7.63
CA ASP A 10 25.92 -19.36 7.72
C ASP A 10 26.45 -18.17 6.88
N TYR A 11 25.56 -17.37 6.27
CA TYR A 11 25.96 -16.21 5.48
C TYR A 11 26.62 -15.13 6.33
N ASP A 12 27.88 -14.82 6.02
CA ASP A 12 28.65 -13.72 6.60
C ASP A 12 28.84 -12.61 5.56
N PRO A 13 28.19 -11.43 5.73
CA PRO A 13 28.27 -10.34 4.75
C PRO A 13 29.67 -9.77 4.55
N THR A 14 30.63 -10.06 5.42
CA THR A 14 32.02 -9.63 5.28
C THR A 14 32.87 -10.58 4.42
N LYS A 15 32.45 -11.84 4.30
CA LYS A 15 33.19 -12.89 3.58
C LYS A 15 32.47 -13.34 2.31
N ASP A 16 31.14 -13.46 2.38
CA ASP A 16 30.36 -14.15 1.36
C ASP A 16 29.65 -13.21 0.39
N LYS A 17 29.66 -11.87 0.68
CA LYS A 17 29.07 -10.89 -0.21
C LYS A 17 29.69 -10.97 -1.60
N PHE A 18 28.84 -11.14 -2.64
CA PHE A 18 29.22 -11.32 -4.05
C PHE A 18 30.07 -12.58 -4.32
N THR A 19 29.97 -13.59 -3.46
CA THR A 19 30.51 -14.93 -3.72
C THR A 19 29.36 -15.93 -3.92
N THR A 20 29.70 -17.16 -4.28
CA THR A 20 28.74 -18.28 -4.37
C THR A 20 28.89 -19.28 -3.23
N ASN A 21 29.58 -18.90 -2.13
CA ASN A 21 29.73 -19.79 -0.96
C ASN A 21 28.41 -19.92 -0.20
N HIS A 22 27.83 -18.76 0.20
CA HIS A 22 26.55 -18.69 0.86
C HIS A 22 25.70 -17.57 0.23
N TYR A 23 24.43 -17.85 0.00
CA TYR A 23 23.51 -16.85 -0.53
C TYR A 23 23.12 -15.83 0.54
N GLY A 24 23.31 -14.57 0.23
CA GLY A 24 22.91 -13.48 1.11
C GLY A 24 22.30 -12.32 0.36
N LEU A 25 21.54 -11.50 1.07
CA LEU A 25 20.96 -10.26 0.60
C LEU A 25 21.22 -9.14 1.61
N GLY A 26 21.29 -7.92 1.11
CA GLY A 26 21.41 -6.75 1.95
C GLY A 26 20.73 -5.55 1.30
N ILE A 27 20.04 -4.76 2.12
CA ILE A 27 19.42 -3.50 1.72
C ILE A 27 19.84 -2.45 2.74
N THR A 28 20.52 -1.42 2.28
CA THR A 28 20.89 -0.27 3.10
C THR A 28 20.17 0.95 2.55
N THR A 29 19.40 1.62 3.40
CA THR A 29 18.61 2.79 3.01
C THR A 29 19.01 3.99 3.85
N ASN A 30 19.26 5.11 3.18
CA ASN A 30 19.46 6.42 3.79
C ASN A 30 18.37 7.37 3.28
N ARG A 31 17.69 8.06 4.19
CA ARG A 31 16.63 9.02 3.84
C ARG A 31 16.74 10.28 4.68
N TYR A 32 16.68 11.42 4.00
CA TYR A 32 16.60 12.75 4.59
C TYR A 32 15.36 13.43 4.03
N GLU A 33 14.57 14.04 4.90
CA GLU A 33 13.33 14.72 4.53
C GLU A 33 13.26 16.07 5.20
N GLU A 34 12.78 17.05 4.44
CA GLU A 34 12.51 18.40 4.90
C GLU A 34 11.09 18.80 4.51
N PHE A 35 10.40 19.49 5.39
CA PHE A 35 9.06 19.99 5.15
C PHE A 35 8.90 21.39 5.76
N ALA A 36 8.33 22.30 4.98
CA ALA A 36 7.94 23.62 5.44
C ALA A 36 6.52 23.96 4.98
N LYS A 37 5.78 24.65 5.84
CA LYS A 37 4.46 25.18 5.53
C LYS A 37 4.34 26.60 6.03
N ILE A 38 4.05 27.51 5.11
CA ILE A 38 3.81 28.93 5.38
C ILE A 38 2.36 29.21 5.08
N GLY A 39 1.66 29.89 5.96
CA GLY A 39 0.26 30.23 5.77
C GLY A 39 -0.04 31.69 6.18
N TYR A 40 -0.85 32.34 5.38
CA TYR A 40 -1.37 33.68 5.71
C TYR A 40 -2.88 33.68 5.62
N VAL A 41 -3.54 34.04 6.71
CA VAL A 41 -5.00 34.22 6.79
C VAL A 41 -5.28 35.70 6.85
N PHE A 42 -6.14 36.21 5.97
CA PHE A 42 -6.51 37.62 5.93
C PHE A 42 -7.30 38.00 7.19
N PRO A 43 -6.80 38.91 8.06
CA PRO A 43 -7.40 39.16 9.37
C PRO A 43 -8.86 39.58 9.32
N GLN A 44 -9.22 40.44 8.33
CA GLN A 44 -10.58 40.94 8.13
C GLN A 44 -11.49 39.99 7.33
N LYS A 45 -10.91 38.98 6.66
CA LYS A 45 -11.61 38.03 5.79
C LYS A 45 -11.09 36.64 6.03
N LYS A 46 -11.35 36.09 7.22
CA LYS A 46 -10.81 34.83 7.71
C LYS A 46 -11.11 33.61 6.79
N TYR A 47 -12.04 33.75 5.86
CA TYR A 47 -12.32 32.76 4.82
C TYR A 47 -11.32 32.80 3.64
N LYS A 48 -10.48 33.85 3.57
CA LYS A 48 -9.40 33.98 2.59
C LYS A 48 -8.08 33.59 3.20
N SER A 49 -7.34 32.76 2.53
CA SER A 49 -5.99 32.38 2.95
C SER A 49 -5.11 32.00 1.78
N PHE A 50 -3.82 32.21 1.96
CA PHE A 50 -2.77 31.59 1.17
C PHE A 50 -2.04 30.55 2.02
N GLY A 51 -1.70 29.44 1.40
CA GLY A 51 -0.83 28.42 1.95
C GLY A 51 0.25 28.06 0.95
N TRP A 52 1.48 27.97 1.42
CA TRP A 52 2.59 27.48 0.63
C TRP A 52 3.21 26.29 1.34
N GLN A 53 3.22 25.14 0.68
CA GLN A 53 3.78 23.91 1.17
C GLN A 53 5.03 23.59 0.36
N LEU A 54 6.10 23.29 1.04
CA LEU A 54 7.38 22.90 0.48
C LEU A 54 7.78 21.58 1.12
N SER A 55 8.23 20.63 0.32
CA SER A 55 8.92 19.45 0.83
C SER A 55 10.05 19.05 -0.10
N SER A 56 11.09 18.48 0.48
CA SER A 56 12.20 17.90 -0.23
C SER A 56 12.61 16.62 0.47
N PHE A 57 13.01 15.63 -0.29
CA PHE A 57 13.66 14.45 0.27
C PHE A 57 14.76 13.93 -0.64
N GLN A 58 15.73 13.31 -0.01
CA GLN A 58 16.72 12.47 -0.66
C GLN A 58 16.57 11.06 -0.09
N HIS A 59 16.39 10.07 -0.98
CA HIS A 59 16.34 8.66 -0.64
C HIS A 59 17.41 7.93 -1.42
N GLN A 60 18.27 7.18 -0.73
CA GLN A 60 19.26 6.33 -1.34
C GLN A 60 19.09 4.90 -0.83
N GLN A 61 19.11 3.95 -1.74
CA GLN A 61 19.08 2.53 -1.47
C GLN A 61 20.21 1.82 -2.19
N ASP A 62 21.04 1.13 -1.44
CA ASP A 62 22.08 0.25 -1.95
C ASP A 62 21.69 -1.19 -1.57
N SER A 63 21.49 -2.06 -2.56
CA SER A 63 20.99 -3.41 -2.33
C SER A 63 21.66 -4.46 -3.22
N TYR A 64 21.78 -5.66 -2.66
CA TYR A 64 22.22 -6.85 -3.36
C TYR A 64 21.39 -8.08 -2.97
N PHE A 65 21.22 -8.98 -3.91
CA PHE A 65 20.47 -10.23 -3.80
C PHE A 65 21.31 -11.33 -4.43
N GLY A 66 22.12 -12.05 -3.62
CA GLY A 66 23.19 -12.90 -4.12
C GLY A 66 24.20 -12.07 -4.95
N LEU A 67 24.28 -12.39 -6.23
CA LEU A 67 25.15 -11.67 -7.19
C LEU A 67 24.44 -10.51 -7.92
N THR A 68 23.13 -10.34 -7.74
CA THR A 68 22.35 -9.28 -8.37
C THR A 68 22.39 -8.00 -7.56
N THR A 69 22.70 -6.87 -8.19
CA THR A 69 22.70 -5.55 -7.57
C THR A 69 21.51 -4.71 -8.05
N TYR A 70 20.95 -3.92 -7.14
CA TYR A 70 20.04 -2.84 -7.46
C TYR A 70 20.34 -1.65 -6.54
N ASN A 71 20.79 -0.56 -7.13
CA ASN A 71 21.13 0.67 -6.42
C ASN A 71 20.28 1.82 -6.97
N ALA A 72 19.69 2.59 -6.09
CA ALA A 72 18.80 3.68 -6.47
C ALA A 72 18.99 4.91 -5.59
N LYS A 73 18.92 6.08 -6.21
CA LYS A 73 18.87 7.37 -5.52
C LYS A 73 17.76 8.21 -6.13
N GLN A 74 16.88 8.72 -5.27
CA GLN A 74 15.84 9.67 -5.62
C GLN A 74 16.07 10.98 -4.87
N ASN A 75 16.06 12.09 -5.60
CA ASN A 75 15.99 13.43 -5.05
C ASN A 75 14.65 14.02 -5.48
N ASN A 76 13.86 14.45 -4.52
CA ASN A 76 12.54 15.05 -4.76
C ASN A 76 12.48 16.47 -4.25
N PHE A 77 11.81 17.33 -4.98
CA PHE A 77 11.37 18.64 -4.52
C PHE A 77 9.91 18.85 -4.92
N TYR A 78 9.10 19.25 -3.96
CA TYR A 78 7.69 19.57 -4.15
C TYR A 78 7.37 20.96 -3.62
N SER A 79 6.65 21.73 -4.41
CA SER A 79 6.10 23.04 -4.04
C SER A 79 4.63 23.10 -4.39
N ASN A 80 3.78 23.61 -3.50
CA ASN A 80 2.36 23.73 -3.72
C ASN A 80 1.83 25.04 -3.10
N LEU A 81 1.46 25.98 -3.95
CA LEU A 81 0.87 27.25 -3.57
C LEU A 81 -0.66 27.13 -3.68
N ILE A 82 -1.36 27.43 -2.61
CA ILE A 82 -2.80 27.25 -2.47
C ILE A 82 -3.43 28.58 -2.08
N TYR A 83 -4.43 29.01 -2.83
CA TYR A 83 -5.33 30.09 -2.44
C TYR A 83 -6.70 29.52 -2.14
N GLN A 84 -7.30 29.93 -1.01
CA GLN A 84 -8.64 29.54 -0.60
C GLN A 84 -9.50 30.79 -0.42
N SER A 85 -10.77 30.74 -0.88
CA SER A 85 -11.76 31.76 -0.65
C SER A 85 -13.19 31.19 -0.76
N ILE A 86 -14.19 32.09 -0.78
CA ILE A 86 -15.60 31.74 -0.95
C ILE A 86 -16.19 32.51 -2.16
N ILE A 87 -17.30 31.97 -2.68
CA ILE A 87 -18.12 32.63 -3.72
C ILE A 87 -19.47 32.98 -3.06
N GLY A 88 -19.68 34.26 -2.81
CA GLY A 88 -20.91 34.74 -2.16
C GLY A 88 -20.98 34.40 -0.68
N THR A 89 -21.28 33.17 -0.34
CA THR A 89 -21.48 32.69 1.03
C THR A 89 -20.46 31.62 1.46
N THR A 90 -20.36 31.34 2.77
CA THR A 90 -19.49 30.28 3.32
C THR A 90 -19.87 28.86 2.91
N ALA A 91 -21.09 28.70 2.33
CA ALA A 91 -21.51 27.43 1.75
C ALA A 91 -20.72 27.08 0.47
N ASN A 92 -20.19 28.09 -0.22
CA ASN A 92 -19.48 27.94 -1.49
C ASN A 92 -18.00 28.29 -1.30
N LYS A 93 -17.17 27.30 -1.07
CA LYS A 93 -15.72 27.46 -0.91
C LYS A 93 -15.00 27.00 -2.16
N PHE A 94 -13.91 27.65 -2.49
CA PHE A 94 -13.02 27.15 -3.52
C PHE A 94 -11.55 27.20 -3.07
N ARG A 95 -10.78 26.32 -3.63
CA ARG A 95 -9.32 26.30 -3.56
C ARG A 95 -8.78 26.25 -4.97
N THR A 96 -7.75 27.03 -5.23
CA THR A 96 -7.00 27.00 -6.49
C THR A 96 -5.55 27.20 -6.21
N GLY A 97 -4.71 26.78 -7.12
CA GLY A 97 -3.28 26.93 -6.90
C GLY A 97 -2.44 26.32 -7.99
N PHE A 98 -1.14 26.41 -7.74
CA PHE A 98 -0.11 25.87 -8.60
C PHE A 98 0.77 24.91 -7.80
N SER A 99 1.19 23.85 -8.44
CA SER A 99 2.12 22.89 -7.88
C SER A 99 3.28 22.65 -8.83
N PHE A 100 4.38 22.24 -8.27
CA PHE A 100 5.56 21.86 -9.00
C PHE A 100 6.19 20.65 -8.33
N VAL A 101 6.46 19.61 -9.10
CA VAL A 101 7.20 18.41 -8.68
C VAL A 101 8.45 18.32 -9.52
N TYR A 102 9.58 18.11 -8.87
CA TYR A 102 10.83 17.70 -9.49
C TYR A 102 11.30 16.42 -8.83
N ASP A 103 11.43 15.36 -9.63
CA ASP A 103 11.96 14.07 -9.20
C ASP A 103 13.15 13.70 -10.09
N GLN A 104 14.30 13.49 -9.48
CA GLN A 104 15.46 12.91 -10.13
C GLN A 104 15.66 11.49 -9.63
N TYR A 105 15.64 10.55 -10.55
CA TYR A 105 15.96 9.14 -10.30
C TYR A 105 17.29 8.78 -10.93
N LYS A 106 18.16 8.16 -10.13
CA LYS A 106 19.37 7.49 -10.58
C LYS A 106 19.26 6.04 -10.15
N GLU A 107 19.01 5.16 -11.10
CA GLU A 107 18.80 3.75 -10.84
C GLU A 107 19.79 2.93 -11.65
N ASP A 108 20.40 1.97 -11.01
CA ASP A 108 21.27 0.97 -11.61
C ASP A 108 20.79 -0.43 -11.22
N PHE A 109 20.51 -1.24 -12.23
CA PHE A 109 20.15 -2.63 -12.07
C PHE A 109 21.04 -3.48 -12.97
N ARG A 110 21.90 -4.33 -12.35
CA ARG A 110 22.85 -5.18 -13.06
C ARG A 110 23.70 -4.39 -14.07
N ASP A 111 24.27 -3.27 -13.64
CA ASP A 111 25.10 -2.35 -14.42
C ASP A 111 24.38 -1.67 -15.61
N VAL A 112 23.04 -1.76 -15.66
CA VAL A 112 22.21 -1.01 -16.60
C VAL A 112 21.55 0.17 -15.91
N ASN A 113 21.76 1.37 -16.46
CA ASN A 113 21.27 2.62 -15.89
C ASN A 113 19.88 2.98 -16.42
N TYR A 114 18.94 3.30 -15.48
CA TYR A 114 17.58 3.75 -15.76
C TYR A 114 17.35 5.16 -15.20
N ASN A 115 18.30 6.06 -15.46
CA ASN A 115 18.26 7.42 -14.95
C ASN A 115 17.17 8.25 -15.65
N ARG A 116 16.46 9.09 -14.87
CA ARG A 116 15.46 10.01 -15.40
C ARG A 116 15.25 11.21 -14.50
N ASN A 117 14.75 12.29 -15.09
CA ASN A 117 14.22 13.44 -14.36
C ASN A 117 12.76 13.63 -14.76
N GLU A 118 11.90 13.76 -13.77
CA GLU A 118 10.48 14.07 -13.94
C GLU A 118 10.22 15.49 -13.45
N ILE A 119 9.66 16.33 -14.31
CA ILE A 119 9.35 17.74 -14.03
C ILE A 119 7.88 17.93 -14.33
N VAL A 120 7.11 18.18 -13.26
CA VAL A 120 5.64 18.20 -13.35
C VAL A 120 5.08 19.49 -12.74
N PRO A 121 5.05 20.62 -13.48
CA PRO A 121 4.23 21.75 -13.13
C PRO A 121 2.75 21.44 -13.30
N GLY A 122 1.90 21.97 -12.42
CA GLY A 122 0.47 21.76 -12.47
C GLY A 122 -0.33 22.89 -11.87
N ALA A 123 -1.59 22.96 -12.27
CA ALA A 123 -2.58 23.88 -11.73
C ALA A 123 -3.85 23.12 -11.36
N PHE A 124 -4.55 23.59 -10.34
CA PHE A 124 -5.77 22.95 -9.89
C PHE A 124 -6.82 23.97 -9.45
N PHE A 125 -8.07 23.51 -9.55
CA PHE A 125 -9.23 24.17 -8.98
C PHE A 125 -10.11 23.12 -8.29
N GLU A 126 -10.55 23.45 -7.07
CA GLU A 126 -11.44 22.63 -6.27
C GLU A 126 -12.57 23.53 -5.75
N TYR A 127 -13.78 23.09 -5.96
CA TYR A 127 -14.98 23.72 -5.44
C TYR A 127 -15.65 22.82 -4.41
N THR A 128 -16.01 23.41 -3.27
CA THR A 128 -16.75 22.74 -2.18
C THR A 128 -18.07 23.46 -1.97
N TYR A 129 -19.15 22.74 -2.14
CA TYR A 129 -20.49 23.18 -1.79
C TYR A 129 -20.99 22.46 -0.54
N SER A 130 -21.34 23.22 0.49
CA SER A 130 -21.90 22.70 1.75
C SER A 130 -23.27 23.33 1.96
N TYR A 131 -24.32 22.64 1.52
CA TYR A 131 -25.69 23.14 1.69
C TYR A 131 -26.11 23.14 3.16
N SER A 132 -25.69 22.12 3.91
CA SER A 132 -25.91 21.96 5.35
C SER A 132 -24.90 20.94 5.90
N ASP A 133 -24.96 20.66 7.19
CA ASP A 133 -24.18 19.56 7.79
C ASP A 133 -24.53 18.19 7.18
N LYS A 134 -25.65 18.09 6.46
CA LYS A 134 -26.13 16.85 5.85
C LYS A 134 -25.68 16.62 4.43
N PHE A 135 -25.34 17.68 3.69
CA PHE A 135 -24.98 17.55 2.28
C PHE A 135 -23.74 18.39 1.94
N ASN A 136 -22.75 17.72 1.40
CA ASN A 136 -21.50 18.33 0.97
C ASN A 136 -21.05 17.72 -0.36
N VAL A 137 -20.62 18.56 -1.29
CA VAL A 137 -20.03 18.17 -2.58
C VAL A 137 -18.67 18.83 -2.73
N VAL A 138 -17.67 18.05 -3.13
CA VAL A 138 -16.35 18.54 -3.51
C VAL A 138 -16.09 18.09 -4.94
N ALA A 139 -15.95 19.04 -5.85
CA ALA A 139 -15.56 18.80 -7.24
C ALA A 139 -14.22 19.47 -7.52
N GLY A 140 -13.29 18.75 -8.11
CA GLY A 140 -11.95 19.24 -8.40
C GLY A 140 -11.47 18.83 -9.78
N MET A 141 -10.64 19.68 -10.36
CA MET A 141 -9.92 19.45 -11.59
C MET A 141 -8.47 19.86 -11.38
N ARG A 142 -7.55 19.01 -11.77
CA ARG A 142 -6.14 19.31 -11.82
C ARG A 142 -5.62 18.99 -13.21
N VAL A 143 -4.77 19.85 -13.74
CA VAL A 143 -4.06 19.67 -15.00
C VAL A 143 -2.57 19.81 -14.72
N ASP A 144 -1.80 18.82 -15.11
CA ASP A 144 -0.36 18.75 -14.97
C ASP A 144 0.28 18.56 -16.34
N HIS A 145 1.55 18.98 -16.47
CA HIS A 145 2.36 18.70 -17.62
C HIS A 145 3.62 17.97 -17.16
N ASP A 146 3.70 16.68 -17.49
CA ASP A 146 4.87 15.87 -17.24
C ASP A 146 5.81 15.97 -18.46
N ASN A 147 7.08 16.25 -18.23
CA ASN A 147 8.07 16.34 -19.33
C ASN A 147 8.29 15.01 -20.06
N LEU A 148 7.94 13.87 -19.45
CA LEU A 148 8.05 12.54 -20.07
C LEU A 148 6.77 12.16 -20.81
N TYR A 149 5.59 12.58 -20.32
CA TYR A 149 4.28 12.05 -20.76
C TYR A 149 3.34 13.11 -21.31
N GLY A 150 3.69 14.40 -21.18
CA GLY A 150 2.86 15.52 -21.67
C GLY A 150 1.75 15.92 -20.71
N PHE A 151 0.67 16.50 -21.24
CA PHE A 151 -0.44 16.97 -20.46
C PHE A 151 -1.40 15.85 -20.04
N PHE A 152 -1.83 15.91 -18.77
CA PHE A 152 -2.89 15.04 -18.27
C PHE A 152 -3.80 15.79 -17.29
N ALA A 153 -5.04 15.33 -17.19
CA ALA A 153 -6.06 15.90 -16.33
C ALA A 153 -6.58 14.85 -15.35
N THR A 154 -6.71 15.24 -14.09
CA THR A 154 -7.19 14.38 -12.99
C THR A 154 -8.42 15.00 -12.34
N PRO A 155 -9.64 14.81 -12.93
CA PRO A 155 -10.90 15.19 -12.32
C PRO A 155 -11.18 14.34 -11.08
N ARG A 156 -11.85 14.94 -10.09
CA ARG A 156 -12.34 14.24 -8.90
C ARG A 156 -13.68 14.79 -8.43
N LEU A 157 -14.51 13.91 -7.89
CA LEU A 157 -15.80 14.25 -7.29
C LEU A 157 -15.95 13.45 -5.98
N HIS A 158 -16.37 14.14 -4.92
CA HIS A 158 -16.78 13.54 -3.66
C HIS A 158 -18.10 14.14 -3.21
N ILE A 159 -19.05 13.27 -2.87
CA ILE A 159 -20.36 13.66 -2.35
C ILE A 159 -20.52 12.98 -1.00
N ARG A 160 -20.92 13.76 0.02
CA ARG A 160 -21.36 13.25 1.32
C ARG A 160 -22.80 13.67 1.55
N TYR A 161 -23.64 12.69 1.88
CA TYR A 161 -25.05 12.92 2.18
C TYR A 161 -25.47 12.16 3.43
N GLU A 162 -26.22 12.84 4.32
CA GLU A 162 -26.83 12.27 5.53
C GLU A 162 -28.35 12.36 5.40
N PRO A 163 -29.01 11.37 4.74
CA PRO A 163 -30.46 11.40 4.49
C PRO A 163 -31.25 11.41 5.79
N ILE A 164 -30.83 10.62 6.76
CA ILE A 164 -31.40 10.56 8.11
C ILE A 164 -30.27 10.55 9.14
N LYS A 165 -30.56 11.02 10.34
CA LYS A 165 -29.57 11.08 11.43
C LYS A 165 -28.92 9.72 11.70
N GLY A 166 -27.61 9.66 11.56
CA GLY A 166 -26.83 8.46 11.80
C GLY A 166 -26.59 7.59 10.56
N THR A 167 -27.20 7.91 9.40
CA THR A 167 -26.87 7.28 8.10
C THR A 167 -26.07 8.25 7.27
N THR A 168 -24.84 7.90 6.90
CA THR A 168 -24.02 8.71 6.02
C THR A 168 -23.70 7.92 4.77
N VAL A 169 -23.99 8.51 3.59
CA VAL A 169 -23.61 7.97 2.28
C VAL A 169 -22.49 8.84 1.72
N ARG A 170 -21.44 8.23 1.22
CA ARG A 170 -20.36 8.91 0.47
C ARG A 170 -20.21 8.26 -0.89
N VAL A 171 -20.11 9.10 -1.92
CA VAL A 171 -19.80 8.67 -3.28
C VAL A 171 -18.55 9.42 -3.71
N SER A 172 -17.65 8.73 -4.36
CA SER A 172 -16.42 9.31 -4.88
C SER A 172 -16.09 8.76 -6.26
N GLY A 173 -15.44 9.59 -7.07
CA GLY A 173 -14.91 9.20 -8.36
C GLY A 173 -13.76 10.12 -8.76
N GLY A 174 -12.77 9.58 -9.46
CA GLY A 174 -11.65 10.37 -9.94
C GLY A 174 -10.71 9.57 -10.82
N ARG A 175 -9.90 10.31 -11.59
CA ARG A 175 -8.83 9.77 -12.45
C ARG A 175 -7.48 10.07 -11.81
N GLY A 176 -6.58 9.10 -11.87
CA GLY A 176 -5.18 9.25 -11.45
C GLY A 176 -4.22 8.84 -12.55
N GLU A 177 -3.00 9.42 -12.50
CA GLU A 177 -1.89 9.05 -13.36
C GLU A 177 -0.60 9.03 -12.53
N ARG A 178 0.30 8.07 -12.81
CA ARG A 178 1.62 7.98 -12.17
C ARG A 178 2.63 7.25 -13.05
N THR A 179 3.90 7.54 -12.86
CA THR A 179 5.01 6.74 -13.36
C THR A 179 5.22 5.53 -12.46
N ALA A 180 5.33 4.33 -13.03
CA ALA A 180 5.69 3.12 -12.29
C ALA A 180 7.20 3.07 -12.02
N ASN A 181 7.59 2.69 -10.79
CA ASN A 181 8.98 2.43 -10.39
C ASN A 181 9.20 0.91 -10.33
N ILE A 182 9.40 0.29 -11.50
CA ILE A 182 9.30 -1.17 -11.66
C ILE A 182 10.23 -1.98 -10.75
N PHE A 183 11.43 -1.53 -10.48
CA PHE A 183 12.37 -2.23 -9.59
C PHE A 183 12.03 -1.99 -8.11
N ALA A 184 11.90 -0.71 -7.71
CA ALA A 184 11.63 -0.35 -6.32
C ALA A 184 10.31 -0.93 -5.79
N GLU A 185 9.28 -1.02 -6.64
CA GLU A 185 7.97 -1.59 -6.30
C GLU A 185 7.95 -3.13 -6.28
N ASN A 186 8.99 -3.78 -6.85
CA ASN A 186 9.04 -5.23 -7.03
C ASN A 186 10.33 -5.87 -6.52
N LEU A 187 10.95 -5.31 -5.47
CA LEU A 187 12.22 -5.82 -4.91
C LEU A 187 12.18 -7.31 -4.56
N GLY A 188 11.01 -7.83 -4.12
CA GLY A 188 10.84 -9.24 -3.81
C GLY A 188 11.15 -10.18 -4.99
N ILE A 189 10.89 -9.75 -6.23
CA ILE A 189 11.18 -10.53 -7.43
C ILE A 189 12.68 -10.63 -7.68
N LEU A 190 13.47 -9.63 -7.23
CA LEU A 190 14.92 -9.63 -7.39
C LEU A 190 15.61 -10.68 -6.51
N ILE A 191 14.91 -11.26 -5.52
CA ILE A 191 15.37 -12.37 -4.71
C ILE A 191 15.04 -13.69 -5.43
N SER A 192 15.37 -13.75 -6.71
CA SER A 192 15.16 -14.93 -7.54
C SER A 192 16.16 -14.96 -8.69
N SER A 193 16.28 -16.12 -9.33
CA SER A 193 17.07 -16.29 -10.55
C SER A 193 16.31 -15.86 -11.82
N ARG A 194 15.13 -15.24 -11.69
CA ARG A 194 14.32 -14.81 -12.82
C ARG A 194 15.06 -13.79 -13.69
N GLN A 195 15.00 -14.01 -14.99
CA GLN A 195 15.43 -13.01 -15.96
C GLN A 195 14.42 -11.87 -15.98
N VAL A 196 14.90 -10.64 -15.84
CA VAL A 196 14.07 -9.44 -15.91
C VAL A 196 14.05 -8.93 -17.36
N ASN A 197 12.86 -8.82 -17.93
CA ASN A 197 12.65 -8.29 -19.29
C ASN A 197 11.76 -7.04 -19.20
N ILE A 198 12.17 -5.95 -19.83
CA ILE A 198 11.34 -4.76 -20.01
C ILE A 198 10.91 -4.72 -21.48
N ILE A 199 9.63 -4.98 -21.72
CA ILE A 199 9.02 -4.99 -23.03
C ILE A 199 8.31 -3.65 -23.25
N GLY A 200 9.10 -2.66 -23.55
CA GLY A 200 8.70 -1.28 -23.80
C GLY A 200 9.23 -0.85 -25.18
N GLY A 201 9.96 0.22 -25.21
CA GLY A 201 10.65 0.69 -26.41
C GLY A 201 10.18 2.06 -26.85
N VAL A 202 9.42 2.77 -26.01
CA VAL A 202 9.06 4.16 -26.28
C VAL A 202 10.21 5.07 -25.79
N PRO A 203 10.98 5.66 -26.70
CA PRO A 203 12.12 6.51 -26.32
C PRO A 203 11.69 7.68 -25.45
N GLY A 204 12.55 8.06 -24.49
CA GLY A 204 12.30 9.19 -23.59
C GLY A 204 11.31 8.95 -22.45
N LYS A 205 10.70 7.78 -22.37
CA LYS A 205 9.81 7.38 -21.26
C LYS A 205 10.59 6.64 -20.18
N ALA A 206 10.08 6.66 -18.95
CA ALA A 206 10.62 5.85 -17.85
C ALA A 206 10.59 4.36 -18.24
N TYR A 207 11.74 3.71 -18.26
CA TYR A 207 11.93 2.32 -18.70
C TYR A 207 11.41 2.02 -20.13
N GLY A 208 11.11 3.04 -20.93
CA GLY A 208 10.45 2.89 -22.23
C GLY A 208 8.94 2.52 -22.12
N LEU A 209 8.32 2.74 -20.97
CA LEU A 209 6.92 2.38 -20.68
C LEU A 209 6.04 3.63 -20.53
N ASN A 210 4.77 3.52 -20.87
CA ASN A 210 3.78 4.57 -20.63
C ASN A 210 3.35 4.59 -19.14
N PRO A 211 2.85 5.74 -18.63
CA PRO A 211 2.44 5.88 -17.24
C PRO A 211 1.20 5.02 -16.92
N GLU A 212 1.01 4.70 -15.67
CA GLU A 212 -0.22 4.06 -15.20
C GLU A 212 -1.34 5.10 -15.10
N ILE A 213 -2.52 4.75 -15.61
CA ILE A 213 -3.69 5.61 -15.65
C ILE A 213 -4.89 4.79 -15.21
N ALA A 214 -5.64 5.30 -14.21
CA ALA A 214 -6.79 4.60 -13.70
C ALA A 214 -7.94 5.55 -13.33
N TRP A 215 -9.16 5.08 -13.48
CA TRP A 215 -10.35 5.62 -12.85
C TRP A 215 -10.66 4.82 -11.58
N ASN A 216 -10.98 5.54 -10.51
CA ASN A 216 -11.44 4.94 -9.26
C ASN A 216 -12.81 5.53 -8.91
N GLU A 217 -13.75 4.66 -8.61
CA GLU A 217 -15.11 5.00 -8.20
C GLU A 217 -15.46 4.25 -6.93
N GLY A 218 -16.23 4.87 -6.04
CA GLY A 218 -16.57 4.24 -4.78
C GLY A 218 -17.83 4.77 -4.14
N ILE A 219 -18.45 3.90 -3.36
CA ILE A 219 -19.56 4.21 -2.46
C ILE A 219 -19.25 3.65 -1.08
N ASN A 220 -19.50 4.47 -0.05
CA ASN A 220 -19.46 4.09 1.35
C ASN A 220 -20.81 4.42 2.00
N ILE A 221 -21.32 3.52 2.82
CA ILE A 221 -22.53 3.72 3.62
C ILE A 221 -22.21 3.37 5.07
N ASP A 222 -22.30 4.35 5.95
CA ASP A 222 -22.21 4.17 7.40
C ASP A 222 -23.58 4.30 8.02
N GLN A 223 -23.96 3.34 8.85
CA GLN A 223 -25.20 3.35 9.64
C GLN A 223 -24.89 3.20 11.11
N LYS A 224 -25.18 4.22 11.92
CA LYS A 224 -25.18 4.13 13.37
C LYS A 224 -26.46 3.47 13.85
N PHE A 225 -26.35 2.54 14.79
CA PHE A 225 -27.51 1.87 15.40
C PHE A 225 -27.36 1.73 16.90
N LYS A 226 -28.43 1.35 17.55
CA LYS A 226 -28.42 0.94 18.95
C LYS A 226 -29.08 -0.42 19.07
N LEU A 227 -28.36 -1.38 19.63
CA LEU A 227 -28.87 -2.72 19.93
C LEU A 227 -28.61 -2.97 21.42
N PHE A 228 -29.66 -3.44 22.14
CA PHE A 228 -29.63 -3.61 23.60
C PHE A 228 -29.12 -2.35 24.37
N LYS A 229 -29.57 -1.17 23.94
CA LYS A 229 -29.17 0.18 24.44
C LYS A 229 -27.68 0.55 24.23
N ARG A 230 -26.92 -0.22 23.47
CA ARG A 230 -25.51 0.02 23.16
C ARG A 230 -25.32 0.49 21.74
N ALA A 231 -24.33 1.37 21.57
CA ALA A 231 -24.00 1.93 20.27
C ALA A 231 -23.28 0.90 19.39
N GLY A 232 -23.59 0.96 18.11
CA GLY A 232 -22.85 0.24 17.08
C GLY A 232 -22.84 1.00 15.77
N THR A 233 -21.99 0.58 14.86
CA THR A 233 -21.89 1.10 13.51
C THR A 233 -21.77 -0.06 12.52
N ILE A 234 -22.50 0.03 11.42
CA ILE A 234 -22.31 -0.82 10.25
C ILE A 234 -21.73 0.06 9.17
N SER A 235 -20.66 -0.40 8.52
CA SER A 235 -20.04 0.24 7.38
C SER A 235 -20.01 -0.71 6.19
N ILE A 236 -20.40 -0.21 5.02
CA ILE A 236 -20.35 -0.93 3.75
C ILE A 236 -19.57 -0.05 2.78
N ASP A 237 -18.51 -0.62 2.18
CA ASP A 237 -17.68 0.03 1.20
C ASP A 237 -17.65 -0.79 -0.09
N TYR A 238 -17.79 -0.12 -1.21
CA TYR A 238 -17.50 -0.70 -2.50
C TYR A 238 -16.67 0.28 -3.31
N PHE A 239 -15.53 -0.19 -3.80
CA PHE A 239 -14.65 0.57 -4.70
C PHE A 239 -14.33 -0.25 -5.94
N ARG A 240 -14.36 0.42 -7.09
CA ARG A 240 -13.88 -0.11 -8.36
C ARG A 240 -12.76 0.77 -8.89
N THR A 241 -11.70 0.12 -9.36
CA THR A 241 -10.62 0.77 -10.11
C THR A 241 -10.52 0.11 -11.47
N ASP A 242 -10.63 0.87 -12.54
CA ASP A 242 -10.42 0.42 -13.91
C ASP A 242 -9.16 1.08 -14.45
N PHE A 243 -8.21 0.28 -14.88
CA PHE A 243 -6.95 0.76 -15.47
C PHE A 243 -7.13 1.00 -16.96
N GLN A 244 -6.91 2.24 -17.40
CA GLN A 244 -6.78 2.59 -18.80
C GLN A 244 -5.41 2.16 -19.35
N ASN A 245 -4.39 2.29 -18.52
CA ASN A 245 -3.05 1.74 -18.72
C ASN A 245 -2.44 1.35 -17.36
N GLN A 246 -1.65 0.28 -17.37
CA GLN A 246 -0.92 -0.22 -16.22
C GLN A 246 0.39 -0.82 -16.69
N VAL A 247 1.43 -0.73 -15.89
CA VAL A 247 2.62 -1.55 -16.07
C VAL A 247 2.35 -2.93 -15.47
N VAL A 248 2.19 -3.91 -16.33
CA VAL A 248 1.96 -5.30 -15.94
C VAL A 248 3.27 -5.91 -15.50
N VAL A 249 3.24 -6.57 -14.35
CA VAL A 249 4.34 -7.39 -13.82
C VAL A 249 3.96 -8.85 -14.04
N ASP A 250 4.44 -9.42 -15.12
CA ASP A 250 4.07 -10.76 -15.53
C ASP A 250 5.13 -11.77 -15.07
N VAL A 251 4.72 -12.61 -14.14
CA VAL A 251 5.51 -13.71 -13.57
C VAL A 251 4.94 -15.09 -13.98
N ASP A 252 3.96 -15.10 -14.89
CA ASP A 252 3.21 -16.30 -15.28
C ASP A 252 3.68 -16.90 -16.61
N LYS A 253 4.24 -16.10 -17.50
CA LYS A 253 4.73 -16.58 -18.80
C LYS A 253 5.79 -17.68 -18.65
N SER A 254 6.67 -17.53 -17.67
CA SER A 254 7.66 -18.53 -17.30
C SER A 254 8.06 -18.38 -15.83
N ALA A 255 8.26 -19.52 -15.16
CA ALA A 255 8.80 -19.53 -13.80
C ALA A 255 10.20 -18.92 -13.68
N ARG A 256 10.92 -18.74 -14.80
CA ARG A 256 12.32 -18.25 -14.83
C ARG A 256 12.47 -16.85 -15.38
N GLN A 257 11.36 -16.12 -15.60
CA GLN A 257 11.40 -14.74 -16.08
C GLN A 257 10.32 -13.89 -15.41
N VAL A 258 10.50 -12.59 -15.45
CA VAL A 258 9.49 -11.58 -15.18
C VAL A 258 9.51 -10.58 -16.32
N ASP A 259 8.35 -10.34 -16.91
CA ASP A 259 8.17 -9.38 -17.98
C ASP A 259 7.45 -8.13 -17.45
N PHE A 260 7.98 -6.95 -17.77
CA PHE A 260 7.35 -5.65 -17.51
C PHE A 260 6.90 -5.05 -18.84
N TYR A 261 5.60 -4.80 -18.98
CA TYR A 261 5.04 -4.22 -20.20
C TYR A 261 3.76 -3.42 -19.92
N ASN A 262 3.38 -2.55 -20.86
CA ASN A 262 2.13 -1.83 -20.73
C ASN A 262 0.93 -2.75 -21.01
N LEU A 263 -0.13 -2.55 -20.25
CA LEU A 263 -1.37 -3.30 -20.33
C LEU A 263 -1.92 -3.36 -21.77
N SER A 264 -2.20 -4.57 -22.22
CA SER A 264 -2.98 -4.84 -23.43
C SER A 264 -4.21 -5.65 -23.03
N GLY A 265 -5.38 -5.02 -22.99
CA GLY A 265 -6.61 -5.65 -22.52
C GLY A 265 -7.17 -4.99 -21.25
N LYS A 266 -7.82 -5.77 -20.41
CA LYS A 266 -8.51 -5.27 -19.21
C LYS A 266 -7.66 -5.47 -17.95
N SER A 267 -7.68 -4.49 -17.07
CA SER A 267 -7.21 -4.62 -15.69
C SER A 267 -8.14 -3.85 -14.77
N TYR A 268 -8.56 -4.49 -13.68
CA TYR A 268 -9.44 -3.87 -12.72
C TYR A 268 -9.28 -4.44 -11.31
N SER A 269 -9.77 -3.67 -10.35
CA SER A 269 -9.91 -4.08 -8.95
C SER A 269 -11.31 -3.75 -8.46
N ASN A 270 -12.04 -4.75 -7.95
CA ASN A 270 -13.25 -4.56 -7.16
C ASN A 270 -12.93 -4.86 -5.69
N SER A 271 -13.22 -3.92 -4.82
CA SER A 271 -13.08 -4.06 -3.38
C SER A 271 -14.44 -3.86 -2.72
N PHE A 272 -14.98 -4.90 -2.11
CA PHE A 272 -16.14 -4.81 -1.24
C PHE A 272 -15.69 -5.09 0.19
N GLN A 273 -16.11 -4.24 1.14
CA GLN A 273 -15.88 -4.43 2.57
C GLN A 273 -17.18 -4.22 3.32
N PHE A 274 -17.41 -5.08 4.28
CA PHE A 274 -18.49 -4.98 5.27
C PHE A 274 -17.86 -5.00 6.65
N GLU A 275 -18.26 -4.08 7.54
CA GLU A 275 -17.74 -3.99 8.90
C GLU A 275 -18.89 -3.71 9.88
N ILE A 276 -18.85 -4.36 11.03
CA ILE A 276 -19.72 -4.08 12.19
C ILE A 276 -18.82 -3.84 13.39
N ASP A 277 -19.02 -2.68 14.03
CA ASP A 277 -18.51 -2.37 15.37
C ASP A 277 -19.69 -2.31 16.35
N HIS A 278 -19.62 -3.03 17.46
CA HIS A 278 -20.67 -3.02 18.46
C HIS A 278 -20.17 -3.33 19.88
N GLU A 279 -20.55 -2.51 20.83
CA GLU A 279 -20.37 -2.84 22.24
C GLU A 279 -21.41 -3.90 22.66
N ILE A 280 -21.03 -5.19 22.69
CA ILE A 280 -21.94 -6.31 22.97
C ILE A 280 -22.47 -6.27 24.40
N ILE A 281 -21.55 -6.11 25.35
CA ILE A 281 -21.81 -5.86 26.77
C ILE A 281 -20.92 -4.73 27.24
N SER A 282 -21.18 -4.18 28.44
CA SER A 282 -20.38 -3.05 28.95
C SER A 282 -18.88 -3.34 28.85
N LYS A 283 -18.16 -2.50 28.12
CA LYS A 283 -16.69 -2.54 27.98
C LYS A 283 -16.15 -3.75 27.20
N LEU A 284 -17.03 -4.48 26.49
CA LEU A 284 -16.65 -5.51 25.54
C LEU A 284 -17.10 -5.07 24.14
N ASP A 285 -16.14 -4.68 23.33
CA ASP A 285 -16.34 -4.29 21.95
C ASP A 285 -16.06 -5.46 21.02
N LEU A 286 -16.96 -5.68 20.07
CA LEU A 286 -16.81 -6.61 18.96
C LEU A 286 -16.65 -5.83 17.67
N ARG A 287 -15.61 -6.16 16.89
CA ARG A 287 -15.48 -5.75 15.50
C ARG A 287 -15.47 -6.98 14.61
N LEU A 288 -16.34 -7.00 13.63
CA LEU A 288 -16.36 -8.00 12.55
C LEU A 288 -16.13 -7.28 11.24
N ALA A 289 -15.26 -7.82 10.41
CA ALA A 289 -15.08 -7.31 9.05
C ALA A 289 -14.90 -8.46 8.05
N TYR A 290 -15.44 -8.25 6.86
CA TYR A 290 -15.26 -9.13 5.72
C TYR A 290 -14.87 -8.30 4.49
N ARG A 291 -13.87 -8.75 3.72
CA ARG A 291 -13.46 -8.14 2.48
C ARG A 291 -13.45 -9.16 1.34
N LEU A 292 -14.10 -8.79 0.25
CA LEU A 292 -13.97 -9.40 -1.06
C LEU A 292 -13.11 -8.48 -1.93
N PHE A 293 -11.99 -8.99 -2.46
CA PHE A 293 -11.06 -8.22 -3.27
C PHE A 293 -10.77 -8.96 -4.58
N ASP A 294 -11.54 -8.62 -5.63
CA ASP A 294 -11.42 -9.24 -6.95
C ASP A 294 -10.56 -8.36 -7.86
N VAL A 295 -9.30 -8.74 -8.01
CA VAL A 295 -8.30 -8.04 -8.80
C VAL A 295 -7.87 -8.92 -9.94
N LYS A 296 -8.08 -8.44 -11.17
CA LYS A 296 -7.70 -9.13 -12.38
C LYS A 296 -6.96 -8.24 -13.35
N THR A 297 -6.00 -8.81 -14.03
CA THR A 297 -5.18 -8.16 -15.05
C THR A 297 -5.07 -9.07 -16.26
N ALA A 298 -5.09 -8.51 -17.46
CA ALA A 298 -4.81 -9.24 -18.68
C ALA A 298 -3.30 -9.52 -18.79
N TYR A 299 -2.93 -10.80 -18.74
CA TYR A 299 -1.58 -11.31 -18.98
C TYR A 299 -1.56 -11.98 -20.34
N HIS A 300 -0.89 -11.39 -21.33
CA HIS A 300 -0.84 -11.88 -22.72
C HIS A 300 -2.21 -12.22 -23.33
N GLY A 301 -3.25 -11.47 -22.96
CA GLY A 301 -4.63 -11.68 -23.44
C GLY A 301 -5.55 -12.42 -22.48
N ASP A 302 -5.03 -13.19 -21.54
CA ASP A 302 -5.81 -13.92 -20.56
C ASP A 302 -6.06 -13.07 -19.29
N LEU A 303 -7.33 -12.92 -18.92
CA LEU A 303 -7.73 -12.15 -17.74
C LEU A 303 -7.64 -13.02 -16.47
N LEU A 304 -6.51 -12.93 -15.77
CA LEU A 304 -6.21 -13.74 -14.59
C LEU A 304 -6.29 -12.92 -13.30
N GLU A 305 -6.54 -13.61 -12.16
CA GLU A 305 -6.43 -13.02 -10.83
C GLU A 305 -4.98 -12.58 -10.57
N ARG A 306 -4.79 -11.42 -9.93
CA ARG A 306 -3.45 -10.98 -9.52
C ARG A 306 -2.81 -12.00 -8.58
N PRO A 307 -1.56 -12.44 -8.82
CA PRO A 307 -0.89 -13.42 -7.98
C PRO A 307 -0.72 -12.96 -6.54
N LEU A 308 -0.70 -13.90 -5.60
CA LEU A 308 -0.43 -13.72 -4.17
C LEU A 308 -1.39 -12.78 -3.42
N VAL A 309 -2.53 -12.45 -4.03
CA VAL A 309 -3.59 -11.63 -3.43
C VAL A 309 -4.76 -12.52 -3.03
N ALA A 310 -5.16 -12.47 -1.75
CA ALA A 310 -6.33 -13.22 -1.27
C ALA A 310 -7.61 -12.52 -1.68
N LYS A 311 -8.51 -13.25 -2.37
CA LYS A 311 -9.82 -12.74 -2.78
C LYS A 311 -10.76 -12.54 -1.57
N HIS A 312 -10.71 -13.42 -0.60
CA HIS A 312 -11.55 -13.39 0.60
C HIS A 312 -10.71 -13.21 1.85
N ARG A 313 -11.09 -12.27 2.71
CA ARG A 313 -10.52 -12.09 4.02
C ARG A 313 -11.62 -11.77 5.02
N ALA A 314 -11.57 -12.40 6.19
CA ALA A 314 -12.47 -12.10 7.30
C ALA A 314 -11.64 -11.83 8.56
N PHE A 315 -12.21 -11.03 9.45
CA PHE A 315 -11.56 -10.58 10.65
C PHE A 315 -12.62 -10.46 11.76
N ALA A 316 -12.27 -10.95 12.95
CA ALA A 316 -13.06 -10.75 14.16
C ALA A 316 -12.13 -10.31 15.28
N ASN A 317 -12.47 -9.23 15.98
CA ASN A 317 -11.73 -8.75 17.15
C ASN A 317 -12.69 -8.59 18.32
N LEU A 318 -12.24 -9.01 19.49
CA LEU A 318 -12.89 -8.82 20.78
C LEU A 318 -11.94 -8.02 21.67
N ALA A 319 -12.36 -6.83 22.10
CA ALA A 319 -11.62 -5.95 22.98
C ALA A 319 -12.40 -5.71 24.28
N TYR A 320 -11.78 -6.00 25.42
CA TYR A 320 -12.39 -5.78 26.74
C TYR A 320 -11.50 -4.87 27.59
N GLU A 321 -12.08 -3.82 28.18
CA GLU A 321 -11.36 -2.91 29.04
C GLU A 321 -12.11 -2.62 30.34
N GLN A 322 -11.58 -3.12 31.48
CA GLN A 322 -12.16 -2.82 32.79
C GLN A 322 -11.12 -2.76 33.91
N LYS A 323 -11.23 -1.75 34.78
CA LYS A 323 -10.42 -1.59 36.00
C LYS A 323 -8.89 -1.72 35.73
N GLY A 324 -8.43 -1.17 34.58
CA GLY A 324 -7.04 -1.21 34.14
C GLY A 324 -6.62 -2.53 33.51
N TRP A 325 -7.48 -3.53 33.40
CA TRP A 325 -7.28 -4.69 32.54
C TRP A 325 -7.71 -4.37 31.11
N LYS A 326 -6.91 -4.79 30.13
CA LYS A 326 -7.24 -4.78 28.71
C LYS A 326 -6.95 -6.16 28.15
N LEU A 327 -7.95 -6.74 27.51
CA LEU A 327 -7.84 -8.00 26.78
C LEU A 327 -8.16 -7.70 25.32
N ASP A 328 -7.33 -8.17 24.42
CA ASP A 328 -7.54 -8.08 22.99
C ASP A 328 -7.38 -9.47 22.37
N TYR A 329 -8.31 -9.87 21.55
CA TYR A 329 -8.24 -11.13 20.85
C TYR A 329 -8.71 -10.94 19.41
N THR A 330 -7.86 -11.34 18.47
CA THR A 330 -8.11 -11.18 17.04
C THR A 330 -8.00 -12.51 16.31
N ILE A 331 -8.99 -12.81 15.48
CA ILE A 331 -9.02 -13.93 14.53
C ILE A 331 -9.02 -13.34 13.13
N THR A 332 -8.15 -13.81 12.25
CA THR A 332 -8.12 -13.41 10.84
C THR A 332 -8.14 -14.67 9.95
N TYR A 333 -9.15 -14.78 9.10
CA TYR A 333 -9.18 -15.74 8.01
C TYR A 333 -8.56 -15.13 6.75
N ASN A 334 -7.64 -15.84 6.13
CA ASN A 334 -7.03 -15.52 4.85
C ASN A 334 -7.42 -16.60 3.83
N GLY A 335 -8.13 -16.20 2.79
CA GLY A 335 -8.53 -17.10 1.70
C GLY A 335 -7.35 -17.53 0.84
N THR A 336 -7.62 -18.46 -0.08
CA THR A 336 -6.64 -18.94 -1.05
C THR A 336 -6.14 -17.81 -1.94
N LYS A 337 -4.90 -17.91 -2.40
CA LYS A 337 -4.26 -16.96 -3.33
C LYS A 337 -3.81 -17.71 -4.56
N ARG A 338 -3.94 -17.11 -5.74
CA ARG A 338 -3.31 -17.64 -6.94
C ARG A 338 -1.78 -17.55 -6.80
N ILE A 339 -1.10 -18.63 -7.09
CA ILE A 339 0.38 -18.69 -7.14
C ILE A 339 0.78 -18.52 -8.60
N PRO A 340 1.87 -17.76 -8.90
CA PRO A 340 2.41 -17.69 -10.26
C PRO A 340 2.73 -19.08 -10.83
N PHE A 341 2.65 -19.18 -12.15
CA PHE A 341 2.91 -20.44 -12.84
C PHE A 341 4.34 -20.95 -12.63
N THR A 342 4.47 -22.20 -12.18
CA THR A 342 5.76 -22.87 -11.96
C THR A 342 5.88 -24.20 -12.73
N GLY A 343 4.92 -24.53 -13.60
CA GLY A 343 4.81 -25.84 -14.26
C GLY A 343 5.93 -26.17 -15.25
N ASN A 344 6.72 -25.18 -15.67
CA ASN A 344 7.93 -25.40 -16.50
C ASN A 344 9.23 -25.58 -15.71
N ASN A 345 9.14 -25.65 -14.37
CA ASN A 345 10.23 -26.09 -13.52
C ASN A 345 10.26 -27.62 -13.40
N PRO A 346 11.39 -28.24 -12.97
CA PRO A 346 11.40 -29.62 -12.50
C PRO A 346 10.31 -29.89 -11.46
N VAL A 347 9.75 -31.10 -11.45
CA VAL A 347 8.58 -31.45 -10.61
C VAL A 347 8.78 -31.10 -9.13
N GLN A 348 9.99 -31.29 -8.57
CA GLN A 348 10.30 -30.94 -7.17
C GLN A 348 10.22 -29.44 -6.86
N TYR A 349 10.25 -28.58 -7.88
CA TYR A 349 10.17 -27.10 -7.75
C TYR A 349 8.87 -26.54 -8.31
N GLN A 350 7.86 -27.38 -8.51
CA GLN A 350 6.53 -26.94 -8.92
C GLN A 350 5.66 -26.66 -7.70
N LEU A 351 4.86 -25.62 -7.77
CA LEU A 351 3.85 -25.24 -6.78
C LEU A 351 2.45 -25.47 -7.32
N PRO A 352 1.46 -25.71 -6.46
CA PRO A 352 0.06 -25.77 -6.86
C PRO A 352 -0.40 -24.38 -7.35
N GLU A 353 -1.44 -24.35 -8.19
CA GLU A 353 -2.02 -23.10 -8.69
C GLU A 353 -2.47 -22.13 -7.60
N ARG A 354 -2.87 -22.67 -6.46
CA ARG A 354 -3.41 -21.88 -5.32
C ARG A 354 -2.78 -22.30 -4.01
N SER A 355 -2.54 -21.30 -3.17
CA SER A 355 -2.16 -21.52 -1.78
C SER A 355 -3.32 -22.11 -0.98
N PRO A 356 -3.08 -22.81 0.12
CA PRO A 356 -4.11 -23.08 1.10
C PRO A 356 -4.65 -21.77 1.72
N SER A 357 -5.89 -21.81 2.21
CA SER A 357 -6.40 -20.81 3.14
C SER A 357 -5.89 -21.08 4.55
N TYR A 358 -5.84 -20.04 5.39
CA TYR A 358 -5.40 -20.21 6.77
C TYR A 358 -6.06 -19.21 7.72
N ILE A 359 -6.02 -19.55 9.01
CA ILE A 359 -6.46 -18.70 10.10
C ILE A 359 -5.26 -18.33 10.95
N SER A 360 -5.09 -17.06 11.25
CA SER A 360 -4.15 -16.56 12.25
C SER A 360 -4.91 -15.98 13.43
N MET A 361 -4.41 -16.19 14.65
CA MET A 361 -5.01 -15.68 15.89
C MET A 361 -3.93 -14.94 16.67
N ASN A 362 -4.30 -13.78 17.23
CA ASN A 362 -3.43 -12.98 18.10
C ASN A 362 -4.18 -12.69 19.38
N ALA A 363 -3.48 -12.64 20.51
CA ALA A 363 -4.04 -12.27 21.78
C ALA A 363 -3.07 -11.42 22.60
N GLN A 364 -3.59 -10.46 23.32
CA GLN A 364 -2.83 -9.67 24.28
C GLN A 364 -3.65 -9.44 25.54
N VAL A 365 -2.99 -9.55 26.68
CA VAL A 365 -3.50 -9.10 27.98
C VAL A 365 -2.57 -8.01 28.49
N SER A 366 -3.15 -6.94 29.03
CA SER A 366 -2.38 -5.90 29.71
C SER A 366 -3.06 -5.41 30.97
N LYS A 367 -2.25 -4.92 31.92
CA LYS A 367 -2.69 -4.35 33.16
C LYS A 367 -2.04 -2.99 33.39
N THR A 368 -2.88 -1.98 33.57
CA THR A 368 -2.44 -0.65 34.00
C THR A 368 -2.43 -0.57 35.51
N LEU A 369 -1.28 -0.24 36.12
CA LEU A 369 -1.06 -0.03 37.55
C LEU A 369 -0.79 1.46 37.80
N GLY A 370 -1.32 1.98 38.89
CA GLY A 370 -1.16 3.38 39.28
C GLY A 370 -2.05 4.36 38.51
N LYS A 371 -2.46 5.46 39.19
CA LYS A 371 -3.31 6.51 38.58
C LYS A 371 -2.50 7.72 38.13
N LYS A 372 -1.49 8.12 38.89
CA LYS A 372 -0.72 9.36 38.68
C LYS A 372 0.43 9.13 37.68
N HIS A 373 1.09 7.99 37.81
CA HIS A 373 2.16 7.53 36.91
C HIS A 373 1.82 6.12 36.46
N PRO A 374 1.02 5.96 35.37
CA PRO A 374 0.55 4.66 34.96
C PRO A 374 1.70 3.82 34.41
N LEU A 375 1.80 2.59 34.94
CA LEU A 375 2.65 1.52 34.44
C LEU A 375 1.75 0.48 33.77
N ASP A 376 1.87 0.33 32.47
CA ASP A 376 1.20 -0.73 31.71
C ASP A 376 2.16 -1.92 31.61
N ILE A 377 1.75 -3.10 32.06
CA ILE A 377 2.45 -4.38 31.85
C ILE A 377 1.60 -5.19 30.88
N TYR A 378 2.23 -5.80 29.89
CA TYR A 378 1.52 -6.59 28.88
C TYR A 378 2.25 -7.88 28.54
N LEU A 379 1.44 -8.89 28.19
CA LEU A 379 1.85 -10.18 27.64
C LEU A 379 0.97 -10.47 26.42
N GLY A 380 1.58 -10.90 25.33
CA GLY A 380 0.84 -11.23 24.13
C GLY A 380 1.46 -12.37 23.34
N SER A 381 0.70 -12.84 22.39
CA SER A 381 1.14 -13.82 21.40
C SER A 381 0.60 -13.46 20.03
N GLU A 382 1.47 -13.55 19.05
CA GLU A 382 1.11 -13.50 17.64
C GLU A 382 1.09 -14.92 17.08
N ASN A 383 0.21 -15.12 16.10
CA ASN A 383 0.04 -16.39 15.41
C ASN A 383 -0.15 -17.59 16.36
N LEU A 384 -1.12 -17.49 17.29
CA LEU A 384 -1.46 -18.57 18.23
C LEU A 384 -1.77 -19.90 17.55
N THR A 385 -2.27 -19.86 16.30
CA THR A 385 -2.52 -21.05 15.48
C THR A 385 -1.25 -21.78 15.07
N ASN A 386 -0.08 -21.14 15.21
CA ASN A 386 1.20 -21.65 14.78
C ASN A 386 1.24 -22.04 13.28
N TYR A 387 0.45 -21.34 12.46
CA TYR A 387 0.41 -21.60 11.04
C TYR A 387 1.52 -20.82 10.34
N TYR A 388 2.29 -21.48 9.47
CA TYR A 388 3.29 -20.82 8.62
C TYR A 388 3.44 -21.55 7.29
N GLN A 389 3.88 -20.81 6.28
CA GLN A 389 4.19 -21.35 4.96
C GLN A 389 5.42 -22.25 5.06
N LYS A 390 5.25 -23.54 4.74
CA LYS A 390 6.38 -24.46 4.61
C LYS A 390 7.08 -24.21 3.27
N ASN A 391 8.42 -24.33 3.29
CA ASN A 391 9.27 -24.20 2.10
C ASN A 391 8.95 -22.94 1.26
N PRO A 392 9.08 -21.72 1.83
CA PRO A 392 8.72 -20.49 1.14
C PRO A 392 9.67 -20.11 -0.01
N VAL A 393 10.83 -20.77 -0.09
CA VAL A 393 11.87 -20.54 -1.09
C VAL A 393 11.98 -21.76 -1.99
N LEU A 394 11.79 -21.58 -3.29
CA LEU A 394 12.01 -22.64 -4.29
C LEU A 394 13.50 -22.85 -4.50
N ALA A 395 13.90 -24.10 -4.68
CA ALA A 395 15.30 -24.51 -4.89
C ALA A 395 16.28 -23.87 -3.90
N SER A 396 15.90 -23.83 -2.62
CA SER A 396 16.74 -23.28 -1.54
C SER A 396 18.05 -24.05 -1.34
N ASP A 397 18.13 -25.27 -1.82
CA ASP A 397 19.33 -26.11 -1.88
C ASP A 397 20.32 -25.67 -2.96
N GLN A 398 19.89 -24.85 -3.92
CA GLN A 398 20.67 -24.32 -5.03
C GLN A 398 20.41 -22.81 -5.25
N PRO A 399 20.79 -21.95 -4.29
CA PRO A 399 20.38 -20.55 -4.30
C PRO A 399 20.99 -19.71 -5.44
N PHE A 400 22.03 -20.21 -6.11
CA PHE A 400 22.60 -19.62 -7.32
C PHE A 400 22.16 -20.38 -8.59
N GLY A 401 21.32 -21.38 -8.45
CA GLY A 401 20.78 -22.18 -9.55
C GLY A 401 19.62 -21.51 -10.29
N PRO A 402 19.25 -22.03 -11.47
CA PRO A 402 18.28 -21.37 -12.36
C PRO A 402 16.83 -21.46 -11.89
N TYR A 403 16.54 -22.18 -10.81
CA TYR A 403 15.20 -22.41 -10.28
C TYR A 403 14.98 -21.72 -8.91
N PHE A 404 16.00 -21.05 -8.39
CA PHE A 404 15.90 -20.35 -7.12
C PHE A 404 14.88 -19.21 -7.18
N ASP A 405 13.93 -19.22 -6.22
CA ASP A 405 12.93 -18.15 -6.14
C ASP A 405 12.40 -17.99 -4.71
N ALA A 406 12.70 -16.87 -4.08
CA ALA A 406 12.22 -16.50 -2.76
C ALA A 406 11.04 -15.48 -2.82
N SER A 407 10.49 -15.20 -4.02
CA SER A 407 9.37 -14.27 -4.18
C SER A 407 7.98 -14.89 -3.93
N MET A 408 7.91 -16.24 -3.80
CA MET A 408 6.64 -17.00 -3.73
C MET A 408 6.03 -17.05 -2.32
N VAL A 409 6.07 -15.93 -1.60
CA VAL A 409 5.57 -15.85 -0.23
C VAL A 409 4.07 -15.51 -0.21
N TRP A 410 3.24 -16.45 0.23
CA TRP A 410 1.79 -16.28 0.32
C TRP A 410 1.24 -16.36 1.76
N GLY A 411 2.02 -16.81 2.74
CA GLY A 411 1.63 -16.99 4.14
C GLY A 411 2.65 -16.44 5.13
N PRO A 412 2.39 -16.52 6.44
CA PRO A 412 3.36 -16.17 7.46
C PRO A 412 4.63 -17.04 7.32
N LEU A 413 5.79 -16.45 7.54
CA LEU A 413 7.08 -17.16 7.51
C LEU A 413 7.50 -17.67 8.90
N THR A 414 6.97 -17.04 9.96
CA THR A 414 7.25 -17.40 11.35
C THR A 414 6.04 -18.03 12.00
N GLY A 415 6.27 -19.02 12.84
CA GLY A 415 5.25 -19.64 13.66
C GLY A 415 4.80 -18.72 14.82
N ARG A 416 4.32 -19.32 15.90
CA ARG A 416 3.85 -18.63 17.09
C ARG A 416 5.00 -17.87 17.76
N MET A 417 4.72 -16.59 18.09
CA MET A 417 5.64 -15.74 18.85
C MET A 417 4.96 -15.25 20.13
N PHE A 418 5.71 -15.24 21.23
CA PHE A 418 5.29 -14.66 22.50
C PHE A 418 6.11 -13.41 22.76
N TYR A 419 5.47 -12.39 23.32
CA TYR A 419 6.14 -11.18 23.73
C TYR A 419 5.59 -10.68 25.06
N ALA A 420 6.44 -10.01 25.85
CA ALA A 420 6.07 -9.32 27.08
C ALA A 420 6.79 -7.97 27.13
N GLY A 421 6.17 -7.02 27.79
CA GLY A 421 6.79 -5.72 27.96
C GLY A 421 6.07 -4.85 28.97
N PHE A 422 6.64 -3.66 29.18
CA PHE A 422 6.02 -2.64 30.01
C PHE A 422 6.15 -1.25 29.37
N ARG A 423 5.22 -0.36 29.72
CA ARG A 423 5.23 1.05 29.32
C ARG A 423 4.96 1.92 30.55
N TYR A 424 5.90 2.76 30.90
CA TYR A 424 5.77 3.73 31.99
C TYR A 424 5.61 5.13 31.41
N ARG A 425 4.62 5.88 31.92
CA ARG A 425 4.37 7.26 31.50
C ARG A 425 4.87 8.22 32.58
N ILE A 426 5.86 9.00 32.22
CA ILE A 426 6.36 10.15 33.00
C ILE A 426 5.55 11.36 32.51
N LYS A 427 4.83 12.01 33.44
CA LYS A 427 4.11 13.27 33.16
C LYS A 427 4.96 14.46 33.59
#